data_ae010a57c820fd77029726abb540bcf8
#
_entry.id   ae010a57c820fd77029726abb540bcf8
#
_cell.length_a   1.000
_cell.length_b   1.000
_cell.length_c   1.000
_cell.angle_alpha   90.00
_cell.angle_beta   90.00
_cell.angle_gamma   90.00
#
_symmetry.space_group_name_H-M   'P 1'
#
loop_
_entity.id
_entity.type
_entity.pdbx_description
1 polymer ?
#
loop_
_entity_poly.entity_id
_entity_poly.type
_entity_poly.pdbx_seq_one_letter_code
_entity_poly.pdbx_strand_id
1 'polypeptide(L)'
;MIKNHCFTDEWLEGFKKQKDHRRIDKIILEKMIYALHLLERLKVNGLNFVFKGGTSLVLLLEEGNRFSIDIDIVCKTNRDELEDILQKVVDSSNFTSCQLDEHRSYRPGVPKAHYKFKFASNRQGSGTILLDVLIEDSIYPELIKRPVLNKWIEMDGEVMVTVPSIDAITGDKLTAFAPNTIGIPYFKGKDNQPFSMEICKQLFDLSKLFESIENMEVVAASFHAFANQEIYYRKNDNTDDNLTAEKVLQDTIDICIIFAKRERGTDAERLKFKELQKGIIAFGTGFLMARNFRIDDAVPATARIAYLAAKILVNNLKPISFYKGQDIKDLIIEDQNWNFLMRLKKQPDKSAFYYWYQTVQLLTTANA
;
A
#
# COMPACT_ATOMS: atom_id res chain seq x y z
N MET A 1 4.14 -13.13 -23.31
CA MET A 1 3.29 -11.92 -23.36
C MET A 1 1.87 -12.29 -23.03
N ILE A 2 1.09 -11.35 -22.46
CA ILE A 2 -0.33 -11.59 -22.15
C ILE A 2 -1.09 -11.94 -23.43
N LYS A 3 -1.81 -13.08 -23.40
CA LYS A 3 -2.53 -13.58 -24.57
C LYS A 3 -3.73 -12.70 -24.92
N ASN A 4 -4.00 -12.53 -26.22
CA ASN A 4 -5.04 -11.62 -26.71
C ASN A 4 -6.44 -11.92 -26.16
N HIS A 5 -6.78 -13.19 -25.90
CA HIS A 5 -8.08 -13.54 -25.35
C HIS A 5 -8.33 -12.99 -23.93
N CYS A 6 -7.26 -12.67 -23.17
CA CYS A 6 -7.39 -12.05 -21.83
C CYS A 6 -8.07 -10.67 -21.85
N PHE A 7 -8.09 -10.01 -23.02
CA PHE A 7 -8.71 -8.69 -23.20
C PHE A 7 -10.18 -8.77 -23.68
N THR A 8 -10.75 -9.98 -23.84
CA THR A 8 -12.11 -10.17 -24.33
C THR A 8 -13.16 -10.17 -23.22
N ASP A 9 -14.40 -9.85 -23.60
CA ASP A 9 -15.55 -9.92 -22.69
C ASP A 9 -15.78 -11.34 -22.18
N GLU A 10 -15.58 -12.37 -23.01
CA GLU A 10 -15.72 -13.78 -22.64
C GLU A 10 -14.78 -14.14 -21.49
N TRP A 11 -13.52 -13.64 -21.52
CA TRP A 11 -12.54 -13.85 -20.46
C TRP A 11 -13.00 -13.23 -19.15
N LEU A 12 -13.41 -11.96 -19.18
CA LEU A 12 -13.91 -11.23 -18.01
C LEU A 12 -15.15 -11.88 -17.41
N GLU A 13 -16.09 -12.35 -18.26
CA GLU A 13 -17.29 -13.06 -17.82
C GLU A 13 -16.95 -14.42 -17.20
N GLY A 14 -15.95 -15.12 -17.73
CA GLY A 14 -15.46 -16.39 -17.20
C GLY A 14 -15.03 -16.27 -15.73
N PHE A 15 -14.33 -15.20 -15.39
CA PHE A 15 -13.94 -14.93 -14.00
C PHE A 15 -15.11 -14.65 -13.08
N LYS A 16 -16.09 -13.86 -13.52
CA LYS A 16 -17.25 -13.50 -12.70
C LYS A 16 -18.16 -14.69 -12.38
N LYS A 17 -18.17 -15.70 -13.23
CA LYS A 17 -18.97 -16.93 -13.01
C LYS A 17 -18.40 -17.81 -11.90
N GLN A 18 -17.13 -17.65 -11.52
CA GLN A 18 -16.53 -18.40 -10.43
C GLN A 18 -17.15 -17.96 -9.08
N LYS A 19 -17.42 -18.94 -8.19
CA LYS A 19 -18.19 -18.74 -6.96
C LYS A 19 -17.66 -17.61 -6.06
N ASP A 20 -16.34 -17.47 -5.97
CA ASP A 20 -15.68 -16.49 -5.10
C ASP A 20 -15.47 -15.12 -5.75
N HIS A 21 -15.80 -15.00 -7.05
CA HIS A 21 -15.54 -13.81 -7.84
C HIS A 21 -16.81 -13.03 -8.26
N ARG A 22 -17.98 -13.39 -7.72
CA ARG A 22 -19.28 -12.79 -8.12
C ARG A 22 -19.38 -11.28 -7.88
N ARG A 23 -18.57 -10.75 -6.95
CA ARG A 23 -18.54 -9.32 -6.60
C ARG A 23 -17.50 -8.52 -7.38
N ILE A 24 -16.71 -9.16 -8.24
CA ILE A 24 -15.69 -8.48 -9.03
C ILE A 24 -16.35 -7.50 -10.00
N ASP A 25 -15.95 -6.24 -9.91
CA ASP A 25 -16.28 -5.24 -10.94
C ASP A 25 -15.43 -5.53 -12.18
N LYS A 26 -16.11 -5.79 -13.30
CA LYS A 26 -15.47 -6.14 -14.56
C LYS A 26 -14.64 -4.99 -15.14
N ILE A 27 -15.04 -3.74 -14.88
CA ILE A 27 -14.27 -2.56 -15.28
C ILE A 27 -12.94 -2.52 -14.55
N ILE A 28 -12.96 -2.83 -13.26
CA ILE A 28 -11.73 -2.90 -12.45
C ILE A 28 -10.86 -4.08 -12.88
N LEU A 29 -11.46 -5.24 -13.17
CA LEU A 29 -10.72 -6.39 -13.67
C LEU A 29 -10.07 -6.10 -15.03
N GLU A 30 -10.80 -5.50 -15.97
CA GLU A 30 -10.27 -5.06 -17.27
C GLU A 30 -9.08 -4.12 -17.08
N LYS A 31 -9.21 -3.09 -16.24
CA LYS A 31 -8.10 -2.19 -15.91
C LYS A 31 -6.91 -2.89 -15.28
N MET A 32 -7.14 -3.91 -14.44
CA MET A 32 -6.06 -4.70 -13.85
C MET A 32 -5.26 -5.47 -14.90
N ILE A 33 -5.94 -6.07 -15.89
CA ILE A 33 -5.29 -6.76 -17.01
C ILE A 33 -4.48 -5.76 -17.83
N TYR A 34 -5.03 -4.57 -18.13
CA TYR A 34 -4.30 -3.53 -18.84
C TYR A 34 -3.13 -2.94 -18.01
N ALA A 35 -3.24 -2.87 -16.68
CA ALA A 35 -2.13 -2.47 -15.82
C ALA A 35 -0.96 -3.46 -15.90
N LEU A 36 -1.24 -4.78 -15.81
CA LEU A 36 -0.22 -5.82 -16.00
C LEU A 36 0.33 -5.82 -17.43
N HIS A 37 -0.51 -5.52 -18.42
CA HIS A 37 -0.07 -5.38 -19.81
C HIS A 37 0.90 -4.18 -19.97
N LEU A 38 0.59 -3.03 -19.36
CA LEU A 38 1.52 -1.90 -19.36
C LEU A 38 2.86 -2.27 -18.75
N LEU A 39 2.85 -2.94 -17.60
CA LEU A 39 4.06 -3.40 -16.91
C LEU A 39 4.92 -4.32 -17.79
N GLU A 40 4.29 -5.30 -18.44
CA GLU A 40 4.93 -6.19 -19.41
C GLU A 40 5.55 -5.40 -20.57
N ARG A 41 4.78 -4.48 -21.17
CA ARG A 41 5.21 -3.71 -22.34
C ARG A 41 6.35 -2.75 -22.03
N LEU A 42 6.35 -2.12 -20.87
CA LEU A 42 7.49 -1.31 -20.40
C LEU A 42 8.77 -2.15 -20.37
N LYS A 43 8.69 -3.37 -19.82
CA LYS A 43 9.85 -4.27 -19.72
C LYS A 43 10.33 -4.77 -21.08
N VAL A 44 9.42 -5.18 -21.94
CA VAL A 44 9.73 -5.70 -23.29
C VAL A 44 10.33 -4.61 -24.19
N ASN A 45 9.90 -3.36 -24.04
CA ASN A 45 10.44 -2.20 -24.78
C ASN A 45 11.75 -1.65 -24.16
N GLY A 46 12.35 -2.36 -23.20
CA GLY A 46 13.71 -2.11 -22.73
C GLY A 46 13.82 -1.18 -21.51
N LEU A 47 12.72 -0.74 -20.90
CA LEU A 47 12.78 0.08 -19.69
C LEU A 47 13.34 -0.75 -18.52
N ASN A 48 14.38 -0.21 -17.86
CA ASN A 48 14.87 -0.73 -16.60
C ASN A 48 14.25 0.05 -15.44
N PHE A 49 13.49 -0.64 -14.62
CA PHE A 49 12.74 -0.02 -13.51
C PHE A 49 12.56 -0.97 -12.33
N VAL A 50 12.25 -0.39 -11.18
CA VAL A 50 11.70 -1.10 -10.01
C VAL A 50 10.20 -0.83 -9.96
N PHE A 51 9.38 -1.86 -10.05
CA PHE A 51 7.94 -1.79 -9.92
C PHE A 51 7.54 -1.82 -8.45
N LYS A 52 6.87 -0.78 -7.97
CA LYS A 52 6.53 -0.56 -6.57
C LYS A 52 5.01 -0.30 -6.39
N GLY A 53 4.66 0.23 -5.22
CA GLY A 53 3.29 0.65 -4.94
C GLY A 53 2.32 -0.50 -4.64
N GLY A 54 1.03 -0.17 -4.62
CA GLY A 54 -0.03 -1.13 -4.27
C GLY A 54 -0.21 -2.24 -5.30
N THR A 55 0.04 -1.96 -6.56
CA THR A 55 -0.15 -2.94 -7.65
C THR A 55 0.95 -3.98 -7.67
N SER A 56 2.17 -3.66 -7.20
CA SER A 56 3.26 -4.64 -7.10
C SER A 56 2.95 -5.79 -6.13
N LEU A 57 2.07 -5.57 -5.15
CA LEU A 57 1.65 -6.62 -4.21
C LEU A 57 0.92 -7.78 -4.90
N VAL A 58 0.36 -7.54 -6.08
CA VAL A 58 -0.26 -8.59 -6.90
C VAL A 58 0.74 -9.65 -7.37
N LEU A 59 2.02 -9.27 -7.49
CA LEU A 59 3.13 -10.17 -7.86
C LEU A 59 3.86 -10.72 -6.63
N LEU A 60 3.67 -10.14 -5.45
CA LEU A 60 4.37 -10.50 -4.22
C LEU A 60 3.56 -11.43 -3.32
N LEU A 61 2.24 -11.25 -3.29
CA LEU A 61 1.33 -12.01 -2.44
C LEU A 61 0.55 -13.03 -3.27
N GLU A 62 0.59 -14.30 -2.88
CA GLU A 62 -0.07 -15.40 -3.60
C GLU A 62 -1.59 -15.19 -3.75
N GLU A 63 -2.23 -14.62 -2.74
CA GLU A 63 -3.62 -14.21 -2.80
C GLU A 63 -3.72 -12.70 -2.98
N GLY A 64 -3.85 -12.23 -4.22
CA GLY A 64 -4.21 -10.85 -4.52
C GLY A 64 -5.59 -10.51 -3.96
N ASN A 65 -5.62 -10.01 -2.74
CA ASN A 65 -6.87 -9.80 -2.00
C ASN A 65 -7.57 -8.48 -2.35
N ARG A 66 -6.93 -7.59 -3.08
CA ARG A 66 -7.53 -6.35 -3.58
C ARG A 66 -7.05 -5.97 -4.97
N PHE A 67 -7.87 -5.23 -5.67
CA PHE A 67 -7.50 -4.58 -6.91
C PHE A 67 -6.65 -3.34 -6.68
N SER A 68 -5.66 -3.15 -7.54
CA SER A 68 -4.89 -1.94 -7.72
C SER A 68 -4.57 -1.79 -9.20
N ILE A 69 -4.75 -0.62 -9.75
CA ILE A 69 -4.76 -0.40 -11.20
C ILE A 69 -3.71 0.62 -11.66
N ASP A 70 -3.12 1.35 -10.74
CA ASP A 70 -2.07 2.31 -11.06
C ASP A 70 -0.71 1.60 -11.08
N ILE A 71 0.16 1.98 -12.00
CA ILE A 71 1.52 1.45 -12.10
C ILE A 71 2.49 2.48 -11.54
N ASP A 72 3.15 2.14 -10.45
CA ASP A 72 4.17 2.96 -9.82
C ASP A 72 5.55 2.37 -10.10
N ILE A 73 6.45 3.15 -10.70
CA ILE A 73 7.82 2.71 -10.98
C ILE A 73 8.87 3.73 -10.53
N VAL A 74 10.06 3.22 -10.23
CA VAL A 74 11.27 4.02 -10.07
C VAL A 74 12.24 3.63 -11.19
N CYS A 75 12.75 4.61 -11.93
CA CYS A 75 13.75 4.37 -12.98
C CYS A 75 14.72 5.55 -13.08
N LYS A 76 15.95 5.27 -13.50
CA LYS A 76 17.01 6.28 -13.70
C LYS A 76 17.05 6.84 -15.12
N THR A 77 16.14 6.38 -15.98
CA THR A 77 16.05 6.81 -17.38
C THR A 77 15.68 8.29 -17.45
N ASN A 78 16.40 9.06 -18.25
CA ASN A 78 16.06 10.48 -18.47
C ASN A 78 14.69 10.60 -19.16
N ARG A 79 14.09 11.80 -19.11
CA ARG A 79 12.73 12.01 -19.58
C ARG A 79 12.56 11.74 -21.07
N ASP A 80 13.48 12.20 -21.92
CA ASP A 80 13.36 12.07 -23.37
C ASP A 80 13.41 10.59 -23.79
N GLU A 81 14.36 9.83 -23.24
CA GLU A 81 14.48 8.38 -23.45
C GLU A 81 13.26 7.63 -22.91
N LEU A 82 12.73 8.06 -21.76
CA LEU A 82 11.51 7.51 -21.20
C LEU A 82 10.34 7.71 -22.16
N GLU A 83 10.14 8.93 -22.68
CA GLU A 83 9.04 9.26 -23.60
C GLU A 83 9.14 8.47 -24.90
N ASP A 84 10.36 8.26 -25.44
CA ASP A 84 10.60 7.39 -26.60
C ASP A 84 10.17 5.94 -26.33
N ILE A 85 10.48 5.42 -25.14
CA ILE A 85 10.05 4.06 -24.75
C ILE A 85 8.53 4.00 -24.58
N LEU A 86 7.91 5.00 -23.96
CA LEU A 86 6.46 5.06 -23.79
C LEU A 86 5.73 5.11 -25.13
N GLN A 87 6.27 5.81 -26.12
CA GLN A 87 5.74 5.82 -27.49
C GLN A 87 5.83 4.42 -28.13
N LYS A 88 6.98 3.72 -28.01
CA LYS A 88 7.13 2.33 -28.48
C LYS A 88 6.12 1.39 -27.80
N VAL A 89 5.80 1.62 -26.51
CA VAL A 89 4.76 0.86 -25.81
C VAL A 89 3.40 1.05 -26.48
N VAL A 90 3.02 2.28 -26.84
CA VAL A 90 1.76 2.55 -27.57
C VAL A 90 1.76 1.86 -28.92
N ASP A 91 2.83 2.02 -29.71
CA ASP A 91 2.93 1.50 -31.07
C ASP A 91 2.90 -0.05 -31.16
N SER A 92 3.34 -0.72 -30.10
CA SER A 92 3.48 -2.19 -30.05
C SER A 92 2.44 -2.89 -29.18
N SER A 93 1.37 -2.21 -28.74
CA SER A 93 0.42 -2.76 -27.78
C SER A 93 -1.04 -2.39 -28.05
N ASN A 94 -1.93 -2.73 -27.12
CA ASN A 94 -3.36 -2.41 -27.19
C ASN A 94 -3.70 -1.03 -26.60
N PHE A 95 -2.68 -0.19 -26.30
CA PHE A 95 -2.90 1.20 -25.90
C PHE A 95 -3.09 2.09 -27.12
N THR A 96 -3.99 3.07 -27.01
CA THR A 96 -4.33 3.98 -28.11
C THR A 96 -3.56 5.31 -28.02
N SER A 97 -3.12 5.69 -26.82
CA SER A 97 -2.29 6.87 -26.60
C SER A 97 -1.62 6.85 -25.23
N CYS A 98 -0.50 7.60 -25.12
CA CYS A 98 0.13 7.97 -23.87
C CYS A 98 0.20 9.48 -23.77
N GLN A 99 -0.17 10.07 -22.64
CA GLN A 99 -0.16 11.53 -22.42
C GLN A 99 0.42 11.85 -21.06
N LEU A 100 1.34 12.82 -21.01
CA LEU A 100 1.83 13.39 -19.76
C LEU A 100 0.71 14.17 -19.05
N ASP A 101 0.53 13.94 -17.77
CA ASP A 101 -0.32 14.78 -16.90
C ASP A 101 0.56 15.86 -16.25
N GLU A 102 0.70 17.00 -16.93
CA GLU A 102 1.57 18.11 -16.50
C GLU A 102 1.23 18.59 -15.08
N HIS A 103 -0.06 18.71 -14.75
CA HIS A 103 -0.50 19.19 -13.43
C HIS A 103 -0.03 18.29 -12.27
N ARG A 104 0.01 16.99 -12.48
CA ARG A 104 0.48 16.03 -11.48
C ARG A 104 2.00 15.87 -11.50
N SER A 105 2.63 16.10 -12.65
CA SER A 105 4.06 15.84 -12.87
C SER A 105 4.96 16.93 -12.31
N TYR A 106 4.44 18.13 -12.07
CA TYR A 106 5.25 19.23 -11.58
C TYR A 106 5.12 19.39 -10.06
N ARG A 107 6.21 19.09 -9.35
CA ARG A 107 6.42 19.46 -7.95
C ARG A 107 7.90 19.82 -7.79
N PRO A 108 8.23 21.06 -7.35
CA PRO A 108 9.61 21.47 -7.17
C PRO A 108 10.37 20.49 -6.27
N GLY A 109 11.58 20.08 -6.71
CA GLY A 109 12.45 19.20 -5.93
C GLY A 109 12.05 17.71 -5.91
N VAL A 110 10.97 17.30 -6.56
CA VAL A 110 10.58 15.89 -6.69
C VAL A 110 10.67 15.47 -8.16
N PRO A 111 11.57 14.55 -8.53
CA PRO A 111 11.81 14.12 -9.91
C PRO A 111 10.73 13.10 -10.35
N LYS A 112 9.50 13.56 -10.56
CA LYS A 112 8.38 12.69 -10.91
C LYS A 112 7.74 13.06 -12.25
N ALA A 113 7.12 12.05 -12.87
CA ALA A 113 6.28 12.22 -14.04
C ALA A 113 5.04 11.31 -13.92
N HIS A 114 3.90 11.79 -14.40
CA HIS A 114 2.63 11.06 -14.41
C HIS A 114 2.12 10.96 -15.83
N TYR A 115 1.89 9.74 -16.30
CA TYR A 115 1.39 9.49 -17.65
C TYR A 115 0.03 8.79 -17.60
N LYS A 116 -0.81 9.09 -18.58
CA LYS A 116 -2.12 8.47 -18.80
C LYS A 116 -2.06 7.61 -20.07
N PHE A 117 -2.14 6.31 -19.93
CA PHE A 117 -2.28 5.38 -21.03
C PHE A 117 -3.75 5.09 -21.28
N LYS A 118 -4.24 5.43 -22.49
CA LYS A 118 -5.62 5.15 -22.89
C LYS A 118 -5.70 3.84 -23.67
N PHE A 119 -6.80 3.14 -23.50
CA PHE A 119 -7.12 1.92 -24.27
C PHE A 119 -8.61 1.88 -24.62
N ALA A 120 -8.95 1.15 -25.70
CA ALA A 120 -10.34 0.90 -26.06
C ALA A 120 -10.94 -0.10 -25.06
N SER A 121 -11.95 0.34 -24.31
CA SER A 121 -12.68 -0.52 -23.37
C SER A 121 -13.97 -0.99 -23.98
N ASN A 122 -14.21 -2.28 -23.98
CA ASN A 122 -15.46 -2.87 -24.46
C ASN A 122 -16.68 -2.47 -23.60
N ARG A 123 -16.44 -1.90 -22.39
CA ARG A 123 -17.48 -1.58 -21.40
C ARG A 123 -17.77 -0.10 -21.23
N GLN A 124 -16.78 0.74 -21.44
CA GLN A 124 -16.88 2.20 -21.22
C GLN A 124 -16.54 3.02 -22.47
N GLY A 125 -16.27 2.36 -23.62
CA GLY A 125 -15.72 2.98 -24.81
C GLY A 125 -14.24 3.34 -24.66
N SER A 126 -13.79 3.85 -23.51
CA SER A 126 -12.39 4.19 -23.24
C SER A 126 -12.03 3.92 -21.78
N GLY A 127 -10.88 3.31 -21.56
CA GLY A 127 -10.27 3.11 -20.26
C GLY A 127 -8.93 3.86 -20.14
N THR A 128 -8.47 4.07 -18.92
CA THR A 128 -7.18 4.73 -18.64
C THR A 128 -6.43 3.99 -17.54
N ILE A 129 -5.13 3.76 -17.76
CA ILE A 129 -4.17 3.33 -16.74
C ILE A 129 -3.23 4.49 -16.45
N LEU A 130 -2.99 4.74 -15.16
CA LEU A 130 -2.02 5.72 -14.73
C LEU A 130 -0.65 5.06 -14.56
N LEU A 131 0.39 5.72 -15.05
CA LEU A 131 1.79 5.38 -14.83
C LEU A 131 2.44 6.51 -14.04
N ASP A 132 2.79 6.23 -12.79
CA ASP A 132 3.49 7.16 -11.92
C ASP A 132 4.97 6.77 -11.89
N VAL A 133 5.82 7.68 -12.35
CA VAL A 133 7.27 7.45 -12.49
C VAL A 133 8.02 8.37 -11.55
N LEU A 134 8.89 7.80 -10.73
CA LEU A 134 9.91 8.53 -9.98
C LEU A 134 11.26 8.35 -10.69
N ILE A 135 11.83 9.47 -11.18
CA ILE A 135 13.03 9.47 -12.05
C ILE A 135 14.26 9.63 -11.17
N GLU A 136 14.66 8.56 -10.49
CA GLU A 136 15.82 8.53 -9.60
C GLU A 136 16.34 7.10 -9.39
N ASP A 137 17.40 6.94 -8.58
CA ASP A 137 17.84 5.62 -8.14
C ASP A 137 16.88 5.04 -7.11
N SER A 138 16.67 3.73 -7.15
CA SER A 138 15.89 3.04 -6.13
C SER A 138 16.63 3.02 -4.79
N ILE A 139 15.93 3.42 -3.73
CA ILE A 139 16.46 3.39 -2.35
C ILE A 139 16.00 2.16 -1.56
N TYR A 140 15.31 1.22 -2.18
CA TYR A 140 14.97 -0.03 -1.53
C TYR A 140 16.22 -0.83 -1.15
N PRO A 141 16.35 -1.27 0.10
CA PRO A 141 17.53 -2.04 0.55
C PRO A 141 17.59 -3.44 -0.07
N GLU A 142 16.46 -3.97 -0.52
CA GLU A 142 16.38 -5.30 -1.10
C GLU A 142 15.40 -5.36 -2.26
N LEU A 143 15.88 -5.89 -3.41
CA LEU A 143 15.13 -6.06 -4.64
C LEU A 143 15.15 -7.51 -5.08
N ILE A 144 14.02 -7.99 -5.58
CA ILE A 144 13.86 -9.35 -6.13
C ILE A 144 13.25 -9.31 -7.52
N LYS A 145 13.37 -10.40 -8.27
CA LYS A 145 12.71 -10.56 -9.57
C LYS A 145 11.43 -11.37 -9.39
N ARG A 146 10.36 -10.94 -10.04
CA ARG A 146 9.08 -11.66 -10.08
C ARG A 146 8.56 -11.72 -11.51
N PRO A 147 7.96 -12.84 -11.92
CA PRO A 147 7.27 -12.91 -13.21
C PRO A 147 6.01 -12.02 -13.17
N VAL A 148 5.70 -11.39 -14.31
CA VAL A 148 4.41 -10.74 -14.53
C VAL A 148 3.36 -11.83 -14.73
N LEU A 149 3.00 -12.50 -13.65
CA LEU A 149 2.06 -13.61 -13.64
C LEU A 149 1.01 -13.41 -12.55
N ASN A 150 -0.23 -13.60 -12.91
CA ASN A 150 -1.35 -13.57 -11.98
C ASN A 150 -2.49 -14.44 -12.49
N LYS A 151 -3.40 -14.86 -11.60
CA LYS A 151 -4.57 -15.69 -11.93
C LYS A 151 -5.54 -15.07 -12.95
N TRP A 152 -5.45 -13.77 -13.24
CA TRP A 152 -6.35 -13.07 -14.17
C TRP A 152 -5.82 -12.99 -15.59
N ILE A 153 -4.61 -13.44 -15.84
CA ILE A 153 -3.99 -13.40 -17.16
C ILE A 153 -3.40 -14.76 -17.53
N GLU A 154 -3.37 -15.03 -18.83
CA GLU A 154 -2.55 -16.09 -19.41
C GLU A 154 -1.40 -15.46 -20.21
N MET A 155 -0.22 -16.06 -20.11
CA MET A 155 1.01 -15.56 -20.71
C MET A 155 1.57 -16.53 -21.75
N ASP A 156 2.09 -16.00 -22.84
CA ASP A 156 3.03 -16.70 -23.71
C ASP A 156 4.46 -16.32 -23.32
N GLY A 157 5.15 -17.24 -22.67
CA GLY A 157 6.49 -17.02 -22.13
C GLY A 157 6.46 -16.22 -20.82
N GLU A 158 7.63 -15.95 -20.28
CA GLU A 158 7.84 -15.30 -18.98
C GLU A 158 8.47 -13.92 -19.16
N VAL A 159 7.92 -12.92 -18.51
CA VAL A 159 8.47 -11.56 -18.42
C VAL A 159 8.78 -11.27 -16.95
N MET A 160 10.07 -11.10 -16.63
CA MET A 160 10.54 -10.82 -15.27
C MET A 160 10.67 -9.33 -15.04
N VAL A 161 10.12 -8.84 -13.92
CA VAL A 161 10.27 -7.46 -13.46
C VAL A 161 10.95 -7.43 -12.10
N THR A 162 11.64 -6.33 -11.81
CA THR A 162 12.27 -6.09 -10.52
C THR A 162 11.25 -5.43 -9.59
N VAL A 163 11.08 -5.96 -8.39
CA VAL A 163 10.20 -5.44 -7.34
C VAL A 163 10.94 -5.40 -6.01
N PRO A 164 10.54 -4.59 -5.02
CA PRO A 164 11.06 -4.71 -3.66
C PRO A 164 10.70 -6.07 -3.07
N SER A 165 11.51 -6.59 -2.13
CA SER A 165 11.08 -7.72 -1.30
C SER A 165 9.85 -7.36 -0.45
N ILE A 166 9.19 -8.35 0.14
CA ILE A 166 8.07 -8.13 1.07
C ILE A 166 8.50 -7.24 2.24
N ASP A 167 9.68 -7.48 2.79
CA ASP A 167 10.21 -6.71 3.89
C ASP A 167 10.50 -5.26 3.48
N ALA A 168 11.11 -5.07 2.32
CA ALA A 168 11.43 -3.74 1.81
C ALA A 168 10.16 -2.91 1.49
N ILE A 169 9.15 -3.50 0.83
CA ILE A 169 7.90 -2.76 0.54
C ILE A 169 7.08 -2.51 1.80
N THR A 170 7.22 -3.33 2.84
CA THR A 170 6.56 -3.10 4.13
C THR A 170 7.07 -1.83 4.78
N GLY A 171 8.39 -1.60 4.78
CA GLY A 171 9.00 -0.37 5.30
C GLY A 171 8.53 0.88 4.55
N ASP A 172 8.51 0.85 3.21
CA ASP A 172 7.95 1.94 2.38
C ASP A 172 6.48 2.23 2.73
N LYS A 173 5.63 1.20 2.82
CA LYS A 173 4.20 1.39 3.11
C LYS A 173 3.91 1.91 4.51
N LEU A 174 4.76 1.67 5.50
CA LEU A 174 4.64 2.30 6.82
C LEU A 174 4.69 3.82 6.72
N THR A 175 5.53 4.39 5.85
CA THR A 175 5.62 5.85 5.66
C THR A 175 4.30 6.44 5.12
N ALA A 176 3.57 5.69 4.30
CA ALA A 176 2.28 6.11 3.77
C ALA A 176 1.14 6.05 4.80
N PHE A 177 1.30 5.25 5.88
CA PHE A 177 0.30 5.08 6.95
C PHE A 177 0.54 5.99 8.16
N ALA A 178 1.03 7.21 7.94
CA ALA A 178 1.32 8.23 8.95
C ALA A 178 0.64 9.56 8.57
N PRO A 179 -0.69 9.70 8.77
CA PRO A 179 -1.51 10.74 8.12
C PRO A 179 -1.33 12.15 8.67
N ASN A 180 -0.73 12.33 9.85
CA ASN A 180 -0.47 13.65 10.41
C ASN A 180 0.96 14.14 10.12
N THR A 181 1.80 13.30 9.49
CA THR A 181 3.19 13.63 9.17
C THR A 181 3.45 13.57 7.65
N ILE A 182 4.09 12.49 7.17
CA ILE A 182 4.47 12.35 5.76
C ILE A 182 3.51 11.47 4.93
N GLY A 183 2.64 10.74 5.59
CA GLY A 183 1.76 9.78 4.93
C GLY A 183 0.60 10.40 4.16
N ILE A 184 -0.36 9.56 3.83
CA ILE A 184 -1.59 9.97 3.17
C ILE A 184 -2.45 10.76 4.16
N PRO A 185 -2.73 12.06 3.92
CA PRO A 185 -3.48 12.88 4.87
C PRO A 185 -4.96 12.48 4.91
N TYR A 186 -5.66 12.82 6.01
CA TYR A 186 -7.10 12.61 6.10
C TYR A 186 -7.88 13.37 5.02
N PHE A 187 -7.42 14.56 4.67
CA PHE A 187 -8.01 15.43 3.66
C PHE A 187 -6.94 16.04 2.76
N LYS A 188 -7.26 16.28 1.50
CA LYS A 188 -6.33 16.84 0.52
C LYS A 188 -7.01 17.92 -0.34
N GLY A 189 -6.21 18.90 -0.74
CA GLY A 189 -6.61 19.98 -1.63
C GLY A 189 -7.44 21.07 -0.91
N LYS A 190 -7.75 22.14 -1.66
CA LYS A 190 -8.49 23.30 -1.14
C LYS A 190 -9.93 22.97 -0.75
N ASP A 191 -10.52 21.93 -1.36
CA ASP A 191 -11.90 21.48 -1.13
C ASP A 191 -12.00 20.43 -0.02
N ASN A 192 -10.91 20.18 0.73
CA ASN A 192 -10.86 19.19 1.80
C ASN A 192 -11.40 17.81 1.35
N GLN A 193 -10.97 17.32 0.19
CA GLN A 193 -11.37 16.01 -0.31
C GLN A 193 -10.92 14.92 0.66
N PRO A 194 -11.82 14.02 1.10
CA PRO A 194 -11.47 12.95 2.05
C PRO A 194 -10.57 11.91 1.37
N PHE A 195 -9.46 11.56 2.04
CA PHE A 195 -8.49 10.55 1.61
C PHE A 195 -8.45 9.34 2.54
N SER A 196 -9.42 9.21 3.43
CA SER A 196 -9.51 8.13 4.40
C SER A 196 -9.58 6.73 3.75
N MET A 197 -10.16 6.60 2.54
CA MET A 197 -10.14 5.34 1.79
C MET A 197 -8.71 4.94 1.42
N GLU A 198 -7.89 5.89 0.99
CA GLU A 198 -6.48 5.63 0.64
C GLU A 198 -5.66 5.22 1.88
N ILE A 199 -5.92 5.83 3.04
CA ILE A 199 -5.34 5.39 4.32
C ILE A 199 -5.75 3.94 4.62
N CYS A 200 -7.01 3.59 4.44
CA CYS A 200 -7.52 2.23 4.69
C CYS A 200 -6.95 1.20 3.70
N LYS A 201 -6.60 1.59 2.47
CA LYS A 201 -5.83 0.74 1.53
C LYS A 201 -4.45 0.41 2.09
N GLN A 202 -3.73 1.38 2.67
CA GLN A 202 -2.42 1.13 3.28
C GLN A 202 -2.55 0.22 4.50
N LEU A 203 -3.54 0.45 5.35
CA LEU A 203 -3.85 -0.42 6.49
C LEU A 203 -4.05 -1.87 6.04
N PHE A 204 -4.86 -2.09 5.01
CA PHE A 204 -5.12 -3.41 4.47
C PHE A 204 -3.84 -4.07 3.94
N ASP A 205 -3.08 -3.35 3.11
CA ASP A 205 -1.83 -3.84 2.53
C ASP A 205 -0.83 -4.23 3.61
N LEU A 206 -0.59 -3.34 4.57
CA LEU A 206 0.32 -3.59 5.70
C LEU A 206 -0.12 -4.79 6.54
N SER A 207 -1.44 -4.97 6.74
CA SER A 207 -1.95 -6.13 7.48
C SER A 207 -1.65 -7.46 6.81
N LYS A 208 -1.59 -7.47 5.46
CA LYS A 208 -1.25 -8.64 4.66
C LYS A 208 0.25 -8.88 4.61
N LEU A 209 1.02 -7.83 4.41
CA LEU A 209 2.47 -7.90 4.42
C LEU A 209 3.02 -8.38 5.76
N PHE A 210 2.42 -7.93 6.88
CA PHE A 210 2.83 -8.30 8.23
C PHE A 210 2.96 -9.83 8.42
N GLU A 211 2.07 -10.60 7.82
CA GLU A 211 2.03 -12.06 7.95
C GLU A 211 3.22 -12.76 7.25
N SER A 212 3.91 -12.04 6.35
CA SER A 212 5.00 -12.55 5.51
C SER A 212 6.34 -11.85 5.76
N ILE A 213 6.46 -11.07 6.85
CA ILE A 213 7.73 -10.44 7.23
C ILE A 213 8.70 -11.50 7.74
N GLU A 214 9.89 -11.54 7.16
CA GLU A 214 10.97 -12.46 7.52
C GLU A 214 12.16 -11.72 8.15
N ASN A 215 12.48 -10.52 7.67
CA ASN A 215 13.67 -9.75 8.09
C ASN A 215 13.32 -8.33 8.55
N MET A 216 13.30 -8.13 9.87
CA MET A 216 13.02 -6.83 10.48
C MET A 216 14.10 -5.76 10.19
N GLU A 217 15.35 -6.15 9.91
CA GLU A 217 16.41 -5.21 9.56
C GLU A 217 16.12 -4.57 8.20
N VAL A 218 15.66 -5.36 7.22
CA VAL A 218 15.27 -4.86 5.89
C VAL A 218 14.03 -3.95 6.01
N VAL A 219 13.03 -4.32 6.82
CA VAL A 219 11.85 -3.47 7.06
C VAL A 219 12.27 -2.12 7.64
N ALA A 220 13.10 -2.11 8.69
CA ALA A 220 13.56 -0.89 9.34
C ALA A 220 14.42 -0.02 8.41
N ALA A 221 15.38 -0.63 7.71
CA ALA A 221 16.24 0.07 6.76
C ALA A 221 15.41 0.74 5.65
N SER A 222 14.43 0.02 5.09
CA SER A 222 13.51 0.57 4.09
C SER A 222 12.67 1.71 4.66
N PHE A 223 12.08 1.53 5.85
CA PHE A 223 11.30 2.58 6.49
C PHE A 223 12.14 3.87 6.66
N HIS A 224 13.34 3.77 7.23
CA HIS A 224 14.21 4.94 7.44
C HIS A 224 14.62 5.61 6.13
N ALA A 225 14.95 4.83 5.09
CA ALA A 225 15.29 5.37 3.78
C ALA A 225 14.13 6.19 3.20
N PHE A 226 12.92 5.64 3.15
CA PHE A 226 11.75 6.30 2.60
C PHE A 226 11.25 7.45 3.49
N ALA A 227 11.25 7.30 4.81
CA ALA A 227 10.87 8.38 5.72
C ALA A 227 11.79 9.61 5.55
N ASN A 228 13.11 9.39 5.51
CA ASN A 228 14.07 10.48 5.32
C ASN A 228 13.93 11.14 3.94
N GLN A 229 13.70 10.38 2.88
CA GLN A 229 13.45 10.91 1.54
C GLN A 229 12.17 11.74 1.49
N GLU A 230 11.07 11.25 2.05
CA GLU A 230 9.80 11.97 2.09
C GLU A 230 9.86 13.23 2.95
N ILE A 231 10.60 13.20 4.07
CA ILE A 231 10.88 14.39 4.89
C ILE A 231 11.70 15.39 4.08
N TYR A 232 12.72 14.93 3.35
CA TYR A 232 13.53 15.80 2.49
C TYR A 232 12.69 16.49 1.41
N TYR A 233 11.81 15.77 0.72
CA TYR A 233 10.92 16.35 -0.30
C TYR A 233 9.93 17.38 0.25
N ARG A 234 9.63 17.33 1.56
CA ARG A 234 8.69 18.26 2.21
C ARG A 234 9.35 19.50 2.83
N LYS A 235 10.68 19.52 2.98
CA LYS A 235 11.39 20.70 3.54
C LYS A 235 11.07 22.01 2.84
N ASN A 236 10.73 21.95 1.54
CA ASN A 236 10.38 23.13 0.75
C ASN A 236 8.89 23.55 0.89
N ASP A 237 8.06 22.78 1.56
CA ASP A 237 6.61 22.99 1.69
C ASP A 237 6.20 23.67 3.00
N ASN A 238 7.10 24.38 3.72
CA ASN A 238 6.87 24.97 5.05
C ASN A 238 6.40 23.92 6.10
N THR A 239 6.88 22.71 6.02
CA THR A 239 6.63 21.68 7.03
C THR A 239 7.51 21.89 8.28
N ASP A 240 7.07 21.31 9.40
CA ASP A 240 7.78 21.36 10.69
C ASP A 240 9.25 20.93 10.50
N ASP A 241 10.18 21.89 10.71
CA ASP A 241 11.64 21.65 10.63
C ASP A 241 12.13 20.56 11.60
N ASN A 242 11.30 20.19 12.57
CA ASN A 242 11.57 19.16 13.56
C ASN A 242 10.98 17.79 13.21
N LEU A 243 10.51 17.57 11.96
CA LEU A 243 9.97 16.28 11.56
C LEU A 243 11.10 15.24 11.43
N THR A 244 10.94 14.10 12.11
CA THR A 244 11.91 12.98 12.11
C THR A 244 11.22 11.66 11.82
N ALA A 245 12.00 10.62 11.49
CA ALA A 245 11.48 9.28 11.25
C ALA A 245 10.77 8.70 12.49
N GLU A 246 11.23 9.03 13.70
CA GLU A 246 10.61 8.62 14.96
C GLU A 246 9.21 9.24 15.12
N LYS A 247 9.03 10.53 14.75
CA LYS A 247 7.72 11.18 14.74
C LYS A 247 6.76 10.54 13.73
N VAL A 248 7.26 10.03 12.61
CA VAL A 248 6.46 9.28 11.63
C VAL A 248 6.00 7.95 12.21
N LEU A 249 6.87 7.21 12.92
CA LEU A 249 6.48 5.98 13.62
C LEU A 249 5.47 6.26 14.74
N GLN A 250 5.64 7.35 15.48
CA GLN A 250 4.69 7.74 16.51
C GLN A 250 3.32 8.06 15.90
N ASP A 251 3.26 8.77 14.78
CA ASP A 251 2.01 9.04 14.05
C ASP A 251 1.34 7.74 13.57
N THR A 252 2.14 6.76 13.11
CA THR A 252 1.64 5.42 12.79
C THR A 252 1.02 4.74 14.02
N ILE A 253 1.63 4.84 15.19
CA ILE A 253 1.07 4.29 16.44
C ILE A 253 -0.20 5.05 16.82
N ASP A 254 -0.22 6.37 16.69
CA ASP A 254 -1.35 7.23 17.06
C ASP A 254 -2.61 6.93 16.24
N ILE A 255 -2.49 6.72 14.93
CA ILE A 255 -3.64 6.29 14.11
C ILE A 255 -4.13 4.90 14.53
N CYS A 256 -3.24 4.00 14.91
CA CYS A 256 -3.62 2.68 15.42
C CYS A 256 -4.38 2.79 16.77
N ILE A 257 -4.01 3.73 17.64
CA ILE A 257 -4.72 4.03 18.90
C ILE A 257 -6.15 4.50 18.60
N ILE A 258 -6.37 5.31 17.57
CA ILE A 258 -7.71 5.76 17.16
C ILE A 258 -8.61 4.55 16.85
N PHE A 259 -8.11 3.57 16.11
CA PHE A 259 -8.85 2.33 15.84
C PHE A 259 -9.08 1.49 17.10
N ALA A 260 -8.09 1.41 18.00
CA ALA A 260 -8.25 0.71 19.26
C ALA A 260 -9.26 1.39 20.17
N LYS A 261 -9.30 2.72 20.26
CA LYS A 261 -10.27 3.48 21.05
C LYS A 261 -11.68 3.49 20.43
N ARG A 262 -11.77 3.45 19.10
CA ARG A 262 -13.06 3.64 18.37
C ARG A 262 -13.74 4.95 18.82
N GLU A 263 -15.01 4.91 19.20
CA GLU A 263 -15.80 6.07 19.64
C GLU A 263 -15.49 6.55 21.08
N ARG A 264 -14.54 5.92 21.77
CA ARG A 264 -14.20 6.21 23.18
C ARG A 264 -13.02 7.16 23.35
N GLY A 265 -12.52 7.72 22.27
CA GLY A 265 -11.46 8.72 22.30
C GLY A 265 -11.95 10.12 22.65
N THR A 266 -11.05 11.09 22.60
CA THR A 266 -11.36 12.52 22.64
C THR A 266 -12.25 12.91 21.45
N ASP A 267 -12.82 14.12 21.45
CA ASP A 267 -13.65 14.61 20.34
C ASP A 267 -12.88 14.60 19.00
N ALA A 268 -11.62 15.01 19.03
CA ALA A 268 -10.76 14.99 17.85
C ALA A 268 -10.50 13.56 17.35
N GLU A 269 -10.21 12.62 18.24
CA GLU A 269 -10.02 11.21 17.88
C GLU A 269 -11.32 10.58 17.33
N ARG A 270 -12.46 10.93 17.90
CA ARG A 270 -13.78 10.46 17.41
C ARG A 270 -14.07 10.97 15.99
N LEU A 271 -13.74 12.22 15.68
CA LEU A 271 -13.90 12.76 14.33
C LEU A 271 -13.01 12.01 13.33
N LYS A 272 -11.73 11.81 13.67
CA LYS A 272 -10.79 11.01 12.83
C LYS A 272 -11.28 9.57 12.67
N PHE A 273 -11.77 8.93 13.72
CA PHE A 273 -12.33 7.58 13.65
C PHE A 273 -13.52 7.48 12.70
N LYS A 274 -14.45 8.46 12.74
CA LYS A 274 -15.59 8.51 11.81
C LYS A 274 -15.14 8.62 10.35
N GLU A 275 -14.12 9.41 10.06
CA GLU A 275 -13.56 9.51 8.71
C GLU A 275 -12.90 8.19 8.27
N LEU A 276 -12.14 7.55 9.14
CA LEU A 276 -11.54 6.24 8.85
C LEU A 276 -12.62 5.16 8.64
N GLN A 277 -13.71 5.21 9.39
CA GLN A 277 -14.85 4.30 9.22
C GLN A 277 -15.50 4.46 7.83
N LYS A 278 -15.70 5.71 7.35
CA LYS A 278 -16.14 5.97 5.98
C LYS A 278 -15.15 5.41 4.96
N GLY A 279 -13.85 5.59 5.20
CA GLY A 279 -12.79 5.05 4.35
C GLY A 279 -12.82 3.52 4.23
N ILE A 280 -13.03 2.81 5.35
CA ILE A 280 -13.19 1.34 5.37
C ILE A 280 -14.41 0.90 4.55
N ILE A 281 -15.55 1.58 4.71
CA ILE A 281 -16.77 1.26 3.95
C ILE A 281 -16.53 1.46 2.46
N ALA A 282 -15.98 2.61 2.06
CA ALA A 282 -15.68 2.92 0.66
C ALA A 282 -14.68 1.92 0.05
N PHE A 283 -13.64 1.56 0.80
CA PHE A 283 -12.66 0.55 0.38
C PHE A 283 -13.30 -0.83 0.21
N GLY A 284 -14.13 -1.25 1.15
CA GLY A 284 -14.78 -2.56 1.15
C GLY A 284 -15.75 -2.79 0.00
N THR A 285 -16.34 -1.70 -0.55
CA THR A 285 -17.33 -1.80 -1.64
C THR A 285 -16.71 -1.84 -3.04
N GLY A 286 -15.51 -1.25 -3.25
CA GLY A 286 -14.98 -1.05 -4.59
C GLY A 286 -13.73 -1.86 -4.93
N PHE A 287 -12.90 -2.20 -3.94
CA PHE A 287 -11.54 -2.69 -4.19
C PHE A 287 -11.26 -4.12 -3.72
N LEU A 288 -12.14 -4.73 -2.96
CA LEU A 288 -11.94 -6.08 -2.43
C LEU A 288 -12.59 -7.16 -3.30
N MET A 289 -11.86 -8.26 -3.50
CA MET A 289 -12.28 -9.35 -4.39
C MET A 289 -13.21 -10.35 -3.71
N ALA A 290 -12.86 -10.85 -2.52
CA ALA A 290 -13.52 -11.99 -1.91
C ALA A 290 -14.08 -11.75 -0.51
N ARG A 291 -13.50 -10.85 0.27
CA ARG A 291 -13.90 -10.57 1.65
C ARG A 291 -14.19 -9.08 1.85
N ASN A 292 -15.20 -8.77 2.65
CA ASN A 292 -15.35 -7.41 3.17
C ASN A 292 -14.26 -7.17 4.21
N PHE A 293 -13.69 -5.96 4.20
CA PHE A 293 -12.82 -5.47 5.27
C PHE A 293 -13.66 -4.51 6.12
N ARG A 294 -13.85 -4.85 7.38
CA ARG A 294 -14.71 -4.12 8.31
C ARG A 294 -13.89 -3.56 9.46
N ILE A 295 -14.52 -2.76 10.31
CA ILE A 295 -13.88 -2.23 11.53
C ILE A 295 -13.34 -3.36 12.41
N ASP A 296 -14.04 -4.48 12.50
CA ASP A 296 -13.60 -5.61 13.32
C ASP A 296 -12.37 -6.32 12.74
N ASP A 297 -12.13 -6.22 11.43
CA ASP A 297 -10.90 -6.67 10.77
C ASP A 297 -9.78 -5.61 10.91
N ALA A 298 -10.14 -4.33 10.91
CA ALA A 298 -9.19 -3.23 11.00
C ALA A 298 -8.52 -3.13 12.39
N VAL A 299 -9.24 -3.47 13.48
CA VAL A 299 -8.69 -3.38 14.84
C VAL A 299 -7.51 -4.35 15.06
N PRO A 300 -7.59 -5.65 14.73
CA PRO A 300 -6.41 -6.53 14.81
C PRO A 300 -5.33 -6.15 13.78
N ALA A 301 -5.70 -5.65 12.60
CA ALA A 301 -4.74 -5.16 11.61
C ALA A 301 -3.89 -3.99 12.17
N THR A 302 -4.54 -2.98 12.77
CA THR A 302 -3.82 -1.84 13.37
C THR A 302 -2.99 -2.24 14.58
N ALA A 303 -3.39 -3.25 15.36
CA ALA A 303 -2.57 -3.75 16.46
C ALA A 303 -1.24 -4.36 15.96
N ARG A 304 -1.26 -5.11 14.84
CA ARG A 304 -0.05 -5.63 14.18
C ARG A 304 0.86 -4.50 13.71
N ILE A 305 0.29 -3.45 13.11
CA ILE A 305 1.05 -2.31 12.60
C ILE A 305 1.63 -1.48 13.75
N ALA A 306 0.89 -1.26 14.84
CA ALA A 306 1.41 -0.61 16.03
C ALA A 306 2.61 -1.36 16.62
N TYR A 307 2.53 -2.70 16.69
CA TYR A 307 3.62 -3.55 17.12
C TYR A 307 4.84 -3.44 16.20
N LEU A 308 4.63 -3.46 14.88
CA LEU A 308 5.70 -3.29 13.90
C LEU A 308 6.37 -1.92 14.04
N ALA A 309 5.59 -0.85 14.12
CA ALA A 309 6.10 0.52 14.29
C ALA A 309 6.87 0.68 15.61
N ALA A 310 6.34 0.13 16.72
CA ALA A 310 7.02 0.15 18.00
C ALA A 310 8.35 -0.61 17.98
N LYS A 311 8.43 -1.76 17.32
CA LYS A 311 9.69 -2.50 17.17
C LYS A 311 10.77 -1.67 16.49
N ILE A 312 10.41 -0.95 15.40
CA ILE A 312 11.35 -0.07 14.69
C ILE A 312 11.72 1.12 15.58
N LEU A 313 10.73 1.75 16.22
CA LEU A 313 10.93 2.94 17.07
C LEU A 313 11.91 2.69 18.21
N VAL A 314 11.86 1.51 18.84
CA VAL A 314 12.79 1.16 19.94
C VAL A 314 13.99 0.34 19.45
N ASN A 315 14.22 0.28 18.16
CA ASN A 315 15.30 -0.49 17.51
C ASN A 315 15.36 -1.97 17.93
N ASN A 316 14.20 -2.59 18.15
CA ASN A 316 14.10 -4.02 18.41
C ASN A 316 13.91 -4.79 17.09
N LEU A 317 15.01 -5.10 16.42
CA LEU A 317 15.00 -5.76 15.09
C LEU A 317 14.97 -7.30 15.16
N LYS A 318 14.72 -7.90 16.34
CA LYS A 318 14.50 -9.34 16.47
C LYS A 318 13.29 -9.79 15.62
N PRO A 319 13.22 -11.07 15.22
CA PRO A 319 12.08 -11.59 14.48
C PRO A 319 10.72 -11.28 15.14
N ILE A 320 9.67 -11.20 14.33
CA ILE A 320 8.31 -10.95 14.82
C ILE A 320 7.82 -12.13 15.66
N SER A 321 7.27 -11.83 16.84
CA SER A 321 6.56 -12.81 17.65
C SER A 321 5.11 -12.87 17.17
N PHE A 322 4.82 -13.81 16.27
CA PHE A 322 3.48 -13.99 15.73
C PHE A 322 2.51 -14.58 16.78
N TYR A 323 1.28 -14.06 16.78
CA TYR A 323 0.19 -14.67 17.54
C TYR A 323 -0.24 -15.99 16.89
N LYS A 324 -0.12 -17.08 17.65
CA LYS A 324 -0.47 -18.45 17.23
C LYS A 324 -1.54 -19.08 18.12
N GLY A 325 -2.38 -18.25 18.78
CA GLY A 325 -3.39 -18.71 19.71
C GLY A 325 -2.90 -18.82 21.17
N GLN A 326 -1.80 -18.14 21.53
CA GLN A 326 -1.29 -18.10 22.90
C GLN A 326 -2.38 -17.62 23.88
N ASP A 327 -2.39 -18.19 25.08
CA ASP A 327 -3.29 -17.72 26.15
C ASP A 327 -2.90 -16.29 26.58
N ILE A 328 -3.88 -15.41 26.60
CA ILE A 328 -3.73 -14.00 26.97
C ILE A 328 -4.35 -13.65 28.30
N LYS A 329 -4.89 -14.64 29.05
CA LYS A 329 -5.66 -14.38 30.28
C LYS A 329 -4.84 -13.65 31.32
N ASP A 330 -3.60 -14.06 31.53
CA ASP A 330 -2.71 -13.50 32.53
C ASP A 330 -1.90 -12.29 32.07
N LEU A 331 -2.00 -11.92 30.78
CA LEU A 331 -1.34 -10.72 30.28
C LEU A 331 -2.10 -9.46 30.77
N ILE A 332 -1.45 -8.58 31.52
CA ILE A 332 -2.03 -7.36 32.08
C ILE A 332 -1.24 -6.15 31.61
N ILE A 333 -1.92 -5.12 31.14
CA ILE A 333 -1.35 -3.80 30.87
C ILE A 333 -1.60 -2.95 32.12
N GLU A 334 -0.55 -2.72 32.91
CA GLU A 334 -0.63 -2.01 34.20
C GLU A 334 -0.57 -0.49 34.02
N ASP A 335 0.12 -0.01 32.98
CA ASP A 335 0.26 1.41 32.69
C ASP A 335 -1.11 2.04 32.42
N GLN A 336 -1.44 3.06 33.21
CA GLN A 336 -2.73 3.77 33.16
C GLN A 336 -2.99 4.43 31.81
N ASN A 337 -1.93 4.88 31.11
CA ASN A 337 -2.06 5.49 29.79
C ASN A 337 -2.53 4.49 28.72
N TRP A 338 -2.33 3.19 28.96
CA TRP A 338 -2.62 2.10 28.02
C TRP A 338 -3.72 1.16 28.51
N ASN A 339 -4.25 1.33 29.72
CA ASN A 339 -5.23 0.41 30.31
C ASN A 339 -6.52 0.27 29.50
N PHE A 340 -6.89 1.28 28.67
CA PHE A 340 -8.03 1.21 27.77
C PHE A 340 -7.93 0.04 26.77
N LEU A 341 -6.75 -0.48 26.51
CA LEU A 341 -6.51 -1.63 25.62
C LEU A 341 -6.98 -2.96 26.24
N MET A 342 -7.10 -3.05 27.59
CA MET A 342 -7.54 -4.25 28.28
C MET A 342 -8.91 -4.76 27.79
N ARG A 343 -9.76 -3.87 27.29
CA ARG A 343 -11.04 -4.29 26.70
C ARG A 343 -10.93 -5.15 25.46
N LEU A 344 -9.79 -5.06 24.72
CA LEU A 344 -9.54 -5.87 23.53
C LEU A 344 -9.47 -7.37 23.84
N LYS A 345 -9.16 -7.75 25.09
CA LYS A 345 -9.28 -9.14 25.55
C LYS A 345 -10.66 -9.75 25.34
N LYS A 346 -11.71 -8.92 25.34
CA LYS A 346 -13.10 -9.39 25.18
C LYS A 346 -13.50 -9.56 23.70
N GLN A 347 -12.68 -9.13 22.74
CA GLN A 347 -12.98 -9.29 21.32
C GLN A 347 -12.80 -10.77 20.90
N PRO A 348 -13.52 -11.23 19.85
CA PRO A 348 -13.35 -12.57 19.31
C PRO A 348 -11.90 -12.84 18.87
N ASP A 349 -11.31 -11.91 18.11
CA ASP A 349 -9.92 -11.98 17.71
C ASP A 349 -8.99 -11.48 18.84
N LYS A 350 -8.33 -12.44 19.47
CA LYS A 350 -7.42 -12.20 20.60
C LYS A 350 -6.07 -11.61 20.16
N SER A 351 -5.73 -11.70 18.87
CA SER A 351 -4.48 -11.18 18.34
C SER A 351 -4.37 -9.67 18.53
N ALA A 352 -5.50 -8.95 18.48
CA ALA A 352 -5.52 -7.50 18.71
C ALA A 352 -4.95 -7.13 20.08
N PHE A 353 -5.40 -7.81 21.14
CA PHE A 353 -4.86 -7.55 22.47
C PHE A 353 -3.40 -8.00 22.59
N TYR A 354 -3.06 -9.18 22.04
CA TYR A 354 -1.69 -9.71 22.08
C TYR A 354 -0.68 -8.71 21.50
N TYR A 355 -0.92 -8.20 20.29
CA TYR A 355 0.02 -7.26 19.67
C TYR A 355 0.06 -5.91 20.38
N TRP A 356 -1.05 -5.41 20.91
CA TRP A 356 -1.03 -4.22 21.75
C TRP A 356 -0.27 -4.42 23.05
N TYR A 357 -0.41 -5.58 23.70
CA TYR A 357 0.39 -5.92 24.88
C TYR A 357 1.90 -5.89 24.55
N GLN A 358 2.30 -6.53 23.45
CA GLN A 358 3.70 -6.50 23.00
C GLN A 358 4.17 -5.06 22.69
N THR A 359 3.32 -4.24 22.06
CA THR A 359 3.60 -2.83 21.78
C THR A 359 3.88 -2.06 23.05
N VAL A 360 3.01 -2.18 24.06
CA VAL A 360 3.16 -1.47 25.34
C VAL A 360 4.43 -1.92 26.06
N GLN A 361 4.73 -3.23 26.09
CA GLN A 361 5.96 -3.74 26.71
C GLN A 361 7.21 -3.13 26.06
N LEU A 362 7.25 -3.02 24.72
CA LEU A 362 8.38 -2.38 24.03
C LEU A 362 8.54 -0.91 24.40
N LEU A 363 7.43 -0.15 24.36
CA LEU A 363 7.46 1.29 24.59
C LEU A 363 7.74 1.67 26.04
N THR A 364 7.27 0.88 27.02
CA THR A 364 7.51 1.13 28.44
C THR A 364 8.92 0.72 28.86
N THR A 365 9.45 -0.40 28.33
CA THR A 365 10.82 -0.83 28.65
C THR A 365 11.88 0.09 28.06
N ALA A 366 11.61 0.74 26.90
CA ALA A 366 12.55 1.70 26.31
C ALA A 366 12.61 3.04 27.05
N ASN A 367 11.58 3.38 27.84
CA ASN A 367 11.50 4.62 28.61
C ASN A 367 11.94 4.43 30.09
N ALA A 368 12.25 3.20 30.51
CA ALA A 368 12.77 2.85 31.84
C ALA A 368 14.30 2.76 31.82
#